data_eb33e8664e2618e5268e85d1457eaba5
#
_entry.id   eb33e8664e2618e5268e85d1457eaba5
#
_cell.length_a   1.000
_cell.length_b   1.000
_cell.length_c   1.000
_cell.angle_alpha   90.00
_cell.angle_beta   90.00
_cell.angle_gamma   90.00
#
_symmetry.space_group_name_H-M   'P 1'
#
loop_
_entity.id
_entity.type
_entity.pdbx_description
1 polymer ?
#
loop_
_entity_poly.entity_id
_entity_poly.type
_entity_poly.pdbx_seq_one_letter_code
_entity_poly.pdbx_strand_id
1 'polypeptide(L)'
;MKQKFYSLKNILARDAQYNVIFGERSNGKTYAVLKYGVERFAESGEQLAIVRRWQDDFTGKRGGTMFDALVSNGEISKVTKGEWTGVYYYGSKWFFCRYDEDGKRINHEKPFAYGFAISTMEHDKSTAYPEITTICFDEFLTRTAYLPDEFVLFMNVCSTIIRHRTNVKIFMLGNTVNRYCPYFKEMGLTHVKEMQPGSIDVYRYGDSELKVAVEYTLPNKDGKESDFYFAFDNPKLSMITGGAWEIDIYPHCPVKYTPAEVVYTYFIEFSGDLLQCEIVCHDDLYFTFIHRKTTELKHPETDLIYSTEFNPRPNYRRNITRPMSTLEKKIVEHFKKDKIFYSDNEVGEIVRNYLIWCGKDL
;
A
#
# COMPACT_ATOMS: atom_id res chain seq x y z
N MET A 1 15.64 24.16 14.55
CA MET A 1 14.30 24.33 13.92
C MET A 1 13.42 23.19 14.37
N LYS A 2 12.15 23.42 14.74
CA LYS A 2 11.23 22.32 15.09
C LYS A 2 10.96 21.51 13.82
N GLN A 3 11.24 20.23 13.86
CA GLN A 3 10.90 19.26 12.80
C GLN A 3 9.43 19.43 12.45
N LYS A 4 9.13 19.71 11.19
CA LYS A 4 7.77 19.97 10.74
C LYS A 4 7.13 18.64 10.35
N PHE A 5 6.54 17.94 11.32
CA PHE A 5 5.80 16.71 11.09
C PHE A 5 4.61 16.93 10.15
N TYR A 6 4.20 15.86 9.49
CA TYR A 6 3.02 15.84 8.62
C TYR A 6 1.77 16.36 9.35
N SER A 7 0.92 17.10 8.63
CA SER A 7 -0.32 17.68 9.15
C SER A 7 -1.50 17.30 8.27
N LEU A 8 -2.58 16.83 8.87
CA LEU A 8 -3.83 16.50 8.18
C LEU A 8 -4.60 17.73 7.65
N LYS A 9 -4.17 18.97 7.96
CA LYS A 9 -4.92 20.19 7.62
C LYS A 9 -5.32 20.28 6.16
N ASN A 10 -4.40 19.99 5.24
CA ASN A 10 -4.64 20.17 3.81
C ASN A 10 -5.57 19.10 3.24
N ILE A 11 -5.44 17.86 3.66
CA ILE A 11 -6.30 16.78 3.17
C ILE A 11 -7.70 16.87 3.80
N LEU A 12 -7.81 17.19 5.07
CA LEU A 12 -9.11 17.41 5.74
C LEU A 12 -9.90 18.57 5.12
N ALA A 13 -9.22 19.62 4.61
CA ALA A 13 -9.85 20.73 3.90
C ALA A 13 -10.53 20.29 2.58
N ARG A 14 -10.27 19.10 2.06
CA ARG A 14 -10.94 18.53 0.87
C ARG A 14 -12.31 17.96 1.20
N ASP A 15 -12.61 17.77 2.47
CA ASP A 15 -13.87 17.23 2.98
C ASP A 15 -14.27 15.92 2.26
N ALA A 16 -13.32 15.00 2.17
CA ALA A 16 -13.50 13.69 1.57
C ALA A 16 -13.81 12.63 2.64
N GLN A 17 -14.58 11.62 2.27
CA GLN A 17 -14.85 10.46 3.10
C GLN A 17 -13.62 9.56 3.22
N TYR A 18 -12.93 9.33 2.09
CA TYR A 18 -11.67 8.59 2.04
C TYR A 18 -10.50 9.56 1.85
N ASN A 19 -9.47 9.40 2.67
CA ASN A 19 -8.26 10.20 2.66
C ASN A 19 -7.06 9.25 2.51
N VAL A 20 -6.58 9.10 1.29
CA VAL A 20 -5.44 8.23 0.95
C VAL A 20 -4.16 9.07 1.04
N ILE A 21 -3.24 8.70 1.92
CA ILE A 21 -2.04 9.49 2.20
C ILE A 21 -0.82 8.58 2.06
N PHE A 22 0.03 8.87 1.09
CA PHE A 22 1.26 8.10 0.89
C PHE A 22 2.47 9.03 0.69
N GLY A 23 3.67 8.47 0.87
CA GLY A 23 4.92 9.19 0.73
C GLY A 23 6.03 8.58 1.55
N GLU A 24 7.06 9.38 1.83
CA GLU A 24 8.25 8.98 2.58
C GLU A 24 7.93 8.31 3.92
N ARG A 25 8.76 7.34 4.31
CA ARG A 25 8.72 6.73 5.66
C ARG A 25 9.05 7.77 6.73
N SER A 26 8.55 7.56 7.94
CA SER A 26 8.87 8.35 9.14
C SER A 26 8.54 9.86 9.07
N ASN A 27 7.71 10.30 8.12
CA ASN A 27 7.29 11.70 8.03
C ASN A 27 6.14 12.09 8.99
N GLY A 28 5.64 11.14 9.80
CA GLY A 28 4.63 11.40 10.83
C GLY A 28 3.17 11.21 10.39
N LYS A 29 2.88 10.57 9.25
CA LYS A 29 1.50 10.29 8.77
C LYS A 29 0.66 9.56 9.81
N THR A 30 1.15 8.41 10.29
CA THR A 30 0.47 7.59 11.31
C THR A 30 0.29 8.37 12.60
N TYR A 31 1.34 9.06 13.07
CA TYR A 31 1.26 9.92 14.25
C TYR A 31 0.13 10.96 14.14
N ALA A 32 0.01 11.63 13.00
CA ALA A 32 -1.00 12.67 12.79
C ALA A 32 -2.44 12.11 12.84
N VAL A 33 -2.68 10.93 12.26
CA VAL A 33 -4.01 10.31 12.29
C VAL A 33 -4.35 9.74 13.68
N LEU A 34 -3.39 9.10 14.37
CA LEU A 34 -3.59 8.63 15.72
C LEU A 34 -3.88 9.79 16.67
N LYS A 35 -3.14 10.91 16.55
CA LYS A 35 -3.38 12.12 17.31
C LYS A 35 -4.77 12.69 17.04
N TYR A 36 -5.19 12.77 15.77
CA TYR A 36 -6.53 13.20 15.40
C TYR A 36 -7.61 12.35 16.08
N GLY A 37 -7.47 11.01 16.08
CA GLY A 37 -8.41 10.12 16.77
C GLY A 37 -8.44 10.33 18.30
N VAL A 38 -7.29 10.56 18.93
CA VAL A 38 -7.18 10.88 20.36
C VAL A 38 -7.86 12.20 20.69
N GLU A 39 -7.66 13.25 19.86
CA GLU A 39 -8.30 14.56 20.02
C GLU A 39 -9.83 14.44 19.91
N ARG A 40 -10.34 13.71 18.90
CA ARG A 40 -11.77 13.48 18.72
C ARG A 40 -12.41 12.76 19.92
N PHE A 41 -11.73 11.75 20.47
CA PHE A 41 -12.25 11.06 21.65
C PHE A 41 -12.28 11.97 22.89
N ALA A 42 -11.20 12.74 23.12
CA ALA A 42 -11.15 13.65 24.27
C ALA A 42 -12.19 14.79 24.17
N GLU A 43 -12.53 15.25 22.96
CA GLU A 43 -13.46 16.34 22.73
C GLU A 43 -14.94 15.88 22.74
N SER A 44 -15.24 14.75 22.16
CA SER A 44 -16.62 14.33 21.85
C SER A 44 -16.94 12.85 22.14
N GLY A 45 -15.96 12.06 22.62
CA GLY A 45 -16.14 10.63 22.87
C GLY A 45 -16.13 9.78 21.58
N GLU A 46 -15.81 10.39 20.44
CA GLU A 46 -15.71 9.69 19.15
C GLU A 46 -14.49 8.78 19.10
N GLN A 47 -14.70 7.54 18.69
CA GLN A 47 -13.69 6.48 18.74
C GLN A 47 -12.97 6.29 17.41
N LEU A 48 -11.76 5.71 17.49
CA LEU A 48 -10.90 5.39 16.36
C LEU A 48 -10.89 3.88 16.09
N ALA A 49 -11.04 3.47 14.84
CA ALA A 49 -10.68 2.12 14.39
C ALA A 49 -9.30 2.13 13.73
N ILE A 50 -8.42 1.27 14.17
CA ILE A 50 -7.12 1.04 13.54
C ILE A 50 -7.21 -0.28 12.79
N VAL A 51 -7.02 -0.24 11.48
CA VAL A 51 -7.05 -1.39 10.59
C VAL A 51 -5.63 -1.74 10.18
N ARG A 52 -5.26 -3.01 10.31
CA ARG A 52 -4.02 -3.59 9.82
C ARG A 52 -4.32 -4.85 9.02
N ARG A 53 -3.38 -5.29 8.21
CA ARG A 53 -3.54 -6.51 7.40
C ARG A 53 -3.56 -7.77 8.25
N TRP A 54 -2.67 -7.86 9.22
CA TRP A 54 -2.42 -9.07 9.99
C TRP A 54 -2.83 -8.94 11.46
N GLN A 55 -3.37 -10.02 12.03
CA GLN A 55 -3.71 -10.09 13.45
C GLN A 55 -2.48 -9.92 14.37
N ASP A 56 -1.32 -10.37 13.93
CA ASP A 56 -0.06 -10.27 14.67
C ASP A 56 0.37 -8.83 14.96
N ASP A 57 -0.12 -7.86 14.18
CA ASP A 57 0.13 -6.43 14.41
C ASP A 57 -0.53 -5.91 15.69
N PHE A 58 -1.55 -6.63 16.20
CA PHE A 58 -2.27 -6.33 17.43
C PHE A 58 -1.90 -7.24 18.59
N THR A 59 -0.84 -8.06 18.48
CA THR A 59 -0.45 -8.96 19.55
C THR A 59 0.68 -8.39 20.42
N GLY A 60 0.62 -8.66 21.71
CA GLY A 60 1.69 -8.37 22.67
C GLY A 60 2.23 -6.94 22.60
N LYS A 61 3.54 -6.82 22.43
CA LYS A 61 4.24 -5.53 22.43
C LYS A 61 3.83 -4.63 21.26
N ARG A 62 3.54 -5.20 20.07
CA ARG A 62 3.21 -4.41 18.86
C ARG A 62 1.94 -3.58 19.08
N GLY A 63 0.86 -4.20 19.55
CA GLY A 63 -0.37 -3.48 19.89
C GLY A 63 -0.16 -2.51 21.05
N GLY A 64 0.59 -2.92 22.10
CA GLY A 64 0.84 -2.12 23.29
C GLY A 64 1.58 -0.82 23.03
N THR A 65 2.50 -0.78 22.08
CA THR A 65 3.38 0.39 21.83
C THR A 65 2.85 1.36 20.76
N MET A 66 1.69 1.09 20.18
CA MET A 66 1.17 1.88 19.05
C MET A 66 0.99 3.37 19.36
N PHE A 67 0.67 3.72 20.59
CA PHE A 67 0.46 5.10 21.04
C PHE A 67 1.62 5.67 21.88
N ASP A 68 2.73 4.95 22.05
CA ASP A 68 3.84 5.36 22.89
C ASP A 68 4.42 6.72 22.51
N ALA A 69 4.51 7.03 21.22
CA ALA A 69 4.98 8.32 20.75
C ALA A 69 4.06 9.48 21.18
N LEU A 70 2.74 9.27 21.19
CA LEU A 70 1.78 10.28 21.68
C LEU A 70 1.87 10.44 23.19
N VAL A 71 2.05 9.34 23.93
CA VAL A 71 2.25 9.37 25.39
C VAL A 71 3.54 10.11 25.74
N SER A 72 4.67 9.72 25.10
CA SER A 72 6.00 10.30 25.37
C SER A 72 6.07 11.80 25.03
N ASN A 73 5.32 12.23 24.02
CA ASN A 73 5.22 13.66 23.66
C ASN A 73 4.19 14.44 24.49
N GLY A 74 3.55 13.79 25.48
CA GLY A 74 2.58 14.41 26.38
C GLY A 74 1.25 14.78 25.70
N GLU A 75 0.96 14.27 24.50
CA GLU A 75 -0.26 14.62 23.76
C GLU A 75 -1.52 14.13 24.48
N ILE A 76 -1.47 12.96 25.13
CA ILE A 76 -2.61 12.45 25.92
C ILE A 76 -2.94 13.42 27.06
N SER A 77 -1.94 13.79 27.85
CA SER A 77 -2.12 14.72 28.97
C SER A 77 -2.61 16.09 28.50
N LYS A 78 -2.09 16.56 27.36
CA LYS A 78 -2.47 17.86 26.80
C LYS A 78 -3.94 17.90 26.38
N VAL A 79 -4.42 16.91 25.62
CA VAL A 79 -5.81 16.91 25.11
C VAL A 79 -6.83 16.63 26.22
N THR A 80 -6.45 15.87 27.25
CA THR A 80 -7.29 15.57 28.42
C THR A 80 -7.11 16.56 29.59
N LYS A 81 -6.38 17.66 29.37
CA LYS A 81 -6.10 18.70 30.39
C LYS A 81 -5.50 18.13 31.69
N GLY A 82 -4.67 17.08 31.55
CA GLY A 82 -3.99 16.41 32.66
C GLY A 82 -4.80 15.31 33.34
N GLU A 83 -6.04 15.06 32.94
CA GLU A 83 -6.87 14.02 33.55
C GLU A 83 -6.29 12.62 33.30
N TRP A 84 -5.79 12.36 32.08
CA TRP A 84 -5.18 11.09 31.68
C TRP A 84 -3.76 11.32 31.18
N THR A 85 -2.83 10.43 31.55
CA THR A 85 -1.40 10.61 31.26
C THR A 85 -0.80 9.48 30.41
N GLY A 86 -1.52 8.38 30.23
CA GLY A 86 -1.01 7.21 29.54
C GLY A 86 -2.08 6.48 28.72
N VAL A 87 -1.65 5.39 28.11
CA VAL A 87 -2.49 4.48 27.33
C VAL A 87 -2.30 3.06 27.83
N TYR A 88 -3.40 2.36 28.03
CA TYR A 88 -3.43 0.95 28.37
C TYR A 88 -4.01 0.14 27.22
N TYR A 89 -3.32 -0.93 26.84
CA TYR A 89 -3.73 -1.85 25.78
C TYR A 89 -4.20 -3.18 26.33
N TYR A 90 -5.38 -3.63 25.87
CA TYR A 90 -5.90 -4.96 26.18
C TYR A 90 -6.89 -5.43 25.11
N GLY A 91 -6.70 -6.64 24.58
CA GLY A 91 -7.65 -7.28 23.67
C GLY A 91 -7.99 -6.45 22.42
N SER A 92 -6.98 -5.94 21.72
CA SER A 92 -7.12 -5.05 20.56
C SER A 92 -7.90 -3.78 20.85
N LYS A 93 -7.85 -3.28 22.09
CA LYS A 93 -8.48 -2.02 22.52
C LYS A 93 -7.49 -1.16 23.28
N TRP A 94 -7.55 0.15 23.08
CA TRP A 94 -6.73 1.12 23.80
C TRP A 94 -7.61 2.02 24.64
N PHE A 95 -7.20 2.18 25.91
CA PHE A 95 -7.88 2.97 26.91
C PHE A 95 -6.95 4.08 27.40
N PHE A 96 -7.48 5.25 27.69
CA PHE A 96 -6.74 6.20 28.49
C PHE A 96 -6.53 5.64 29.89
N CYS A 97 -5.38 5.91 30.48
CA CYS A 97 -5.08 5.52 31.84
C CYS A 97 -4.28 6.57 32.59
N ARG A 98 -4.33 6.49 33.90
CA ARG A 98 -3.49 7.23 34.86
C ARG A 98 -3.12 6.32 36.02
N TYR A 99 -2.20 6.78 36.84
CA TYR A 99 -1.84 6.11 38.08
C TYR A 99 -2.26 7.00 39.26
N ASP A 100 -2.85 6.41 40.31
CA ASP A 100 -3.15 7.10 41.55
C ASP A 100 -1.90 7.26 42.44
N GLU A 101 -2.06 7.86 43.62
CA GLU A 101 -0.97 8.13 44.57
C GLU A 101 -0.30 6.82 45.06
N ASP A 102 -1.02 5.71 45.08
CA ASP A 102 -0.53 4.38 45.47
C ASP A 102 0.13 3.64 44.29
N GLY A 103 0.22 4.25 43.09
CA GLY A 103 0.77 3.63 41.89
C GLY A 103 -0.16 2.63 41.22
N LYS A 104 -1.44 2.56 41.61
CA LYS A 104 -2.42 1.70 40.98
C LYS A 104 -2.97 2.34 39.70
N ARG A 105 -3.03 1.55 38.62
CA ARG A 105 -3.56 2.03 37.34
C ARG A 105 -5.09 2.17 37.39
N ILE A 106 -5.56 3.32 36.95
CA ILE A 106 -6.97 3.64 36.70
C ILE A 106 -7.14 3.79 35.18
N ASN A 107 -8.08 3.05 34.62
CA ASN A 107 -8.38 3.10 33.17
C ASN A 107 -9.70 3.88 32.96
N HIS A 108 -9.78 4.58 31.82
CA HIS A 108 -11.05 5.11 31.33
C HIS A 108 -12.04 3.97 31.03
N GLU A 109 -13.32 4.18 31.29
CA GLU A 109 -14.38 3.16 31.16
C GLU A 109 -14.53 2.62 29.72
N LYS A 110 -14.41 3.52 28.73
CA LYS A 110 -14.53 3.19 27.31
C LYS A 110 -13.17 3.22 26.63
N PRO A 111 -12.90 2.30 25.68
CA PRO A 111 -11.74 2.40 24.83
C PRO A 111 -11.89 3.60 23.89
N PHE A 112 -10.80 4.32 23.63
CA PHE A 112 -10.79 5.38 22.62
C PHE A 112 -10.43 4.84 21.23
N ALA A 113 -9.83 3.63 21.16
CA ALA A 113 -9.49 3.01 19.88
C ALA A 113 -9.67 1.48 19.91
N TYR A 114 -9.95 0.91 18.74
CA TYR A 114 -10.09 -0.52 18.48
C TYR A 114 -9.18 -0.95 17.35
N GLY A 115 -8.58 -2.14 17.45
CA GLY A 115 -7.80 -2.78 16.41
C GLY A 115 -8.62 -3.81 15.63
N PHE A 116 -8.52 -3.74 14.30
CA PHE A 116 -9.18 -4.66 13.37
C PHE A 116 -8.16 -5.24 12.38
N ALA A 117 -8.01 -6.55 12.35
CA ALA A 117 -7.17 -7.21 11.37
C ALA A 117 -8.02 -7.69 10.18
N ILE A 118 -7.64 -7.29 8.96
CA ILE A 118 -8.37 -7.70 7.74
C ILE A 118 -8.40 -9.22 7.60
N SER A 119 -7.31 -9.89 7.97
CA SER A 119 -7.17 -11.36 7.87
C SER A 119 -8.14 -12.17 8.73
N THR A 120 -8.80 -11.58 9.74
CA THR A 120 -9.65 -12.29 10.72
C THR A 120 -11.07 -11.74 10.83
N MET A 121 -11.41 -10.72 10.07
CA MET A 121 -12.67 -9.96 10.19
C MET A 121 -13.97 -10.75 9.89
N GLU A 122 -13.89 -11.93 9.32
CA GLU A 122 -15.10 -12.73 9.05
C GLU A 122 -15.87 -13.11 10.32
N HIS A 123 -15.21 -13.06 11.48
CA HIS A 123 -15.80 -13.46 12.76
C HIS A 123 -16.55 -12.35 13.52
N ASP A 124 -16.35 -11.06 13.13
CA ASP A 124 -16.86 -9.89 13.89
C ASP A 124 -18.11 -9.21 13.29
N LYS A 125 -18.77 -9.84 12.32
CA LYS A 125 -19.87 -9.23 11.52
C LYS A 125 -21.10 -8.78 12.31
N SER A 126 -21.29 -9.25 13.56
CA SER A 126 -22.48 -8.96 14.38
C SER A 126 -22.30 -7.79 15.36
N THR A 127 -21.07 -7.33 15.60
CA THR A 127 -20.80 -6.26 16.59
C THR A 127 -21.07 -4.87 15.99
N ALA A 128 -21.71 -3.99 16.77
CA ALA A 128 -21.92 -2.61 16.39
C ALA A 128 -20.89 -1.66 17.04
N TYR A 129 -20.39 -0.70 16.28
CA TYR A 129 -19.41 0.31 16.73
C TYR A 129 -19.92 1.73 16.46
N PRO A 130 -21.01 2.17 17.15
CA PRO A 130 -21.68 3.44 16.81
C PRO A 130 -20.85 4.68 17.08
N GLU A 131 -19.88 4.63 17.96
CA GLU A 131 -19.05 5.76 18.37
C GLU A 131 -17.78 5.90 17.51
N ILE A 132 -17.46 4.90 16.65
CA ILE A 132 -16.31 5.00 15.75
C ILE A 132 -16.65 5.93 14.57
N THR A 133 -15.98 7.07 14.49
CA THR A 133 -16.12 8.05 13.40
C THR A 133 -14.84 8.22 12.58
N THR A 134 -13.76 7.58 13.00
CA THR A 134 -12.47 7.60 12.32
C THR A 134 -11.99 6.18 12.09
N ILE A 135 -11.61 5.85 10.85
CA ILE A 135 -10.96 4.59 10.47
C ILE A 135 -9.57 4.93 9.94
N CYS A 136 -8.54 4.30 10.50
CA CYS A 136 -7.15 4.42 10.05
C CYS A 136 -6.68 3.06 9.55
N PHE A 137 -6.61 2.87 8.23
CA PHE A 137 -5.93 1.72 7.64
C PHE A 137 -4.46 2.05 7.45
N ASP A 138 -3.64 1.63 8.39
CA ASP A 138 -2.21 1.90 8.39
C ASP A 138 -1.45 0.78 7.65
N GLU A 139 -0.47 1.18 6.83
CA GLU A 139 0.33 0.30 5.96
C GLU A 139 -0.50 -0.44 4.89
N PHE A 140 -1.46 0.26 4.24
CA PHE A 140 -2.22 -0.35 3.14
C PHE A 140 -1.35 -0.68 1.93
N LEU A 141 -0.27 0.06 1.68
CA LEU A 141 0.73 -0.24 0.64
C LEU A 141 1.77 -1.24 1.15
N THR A 142 2.07 -2.25 0.35
CA THR A 142 3.09 -3.26 0.65
C THR A 142 3.87 -3.66 -0.60
N ARG A 143 5.13 -4.08 -0.43
CA ARG A 143 5.90 -4.76 -1.48
C ARG A 143 5.66 -6.27 -1.52
N THR A 144 5.13 -6.83 -0.47
CA THR A 144 4.77 -8.25 -0.39
C THR A 144 3.39 -8.50 -1.01
N ALA A 145 2.89 -9.71 -0.88
CA ALA A 145 1.56 -10.06 -1.38
C ALA A 145 0.44 -9.39 -0.55
N TYR A 146 -0.61 -8.98 -1.24
CA TYR A 146 -1.89 -8.63 -0.62
C TYR A 146 -2.68 -9.90 -0.31
N LEU A 147 -3.62 -9.83 0.62
CA LEU A 147 -4.58 -10.92 0.83
C LEU A 147 -5.44 -11.11 -0.44
N PRO A 148 -5.90 -12.33 -0.73
CA PRO A 148 -6.90 -12.54 -1.77
C PRO A 148 -8.12 -11.64 -1.52
N ASP A 149 -8.57 -10.93 -2.55
CA ASP A 149 -9.70 -9.99 -2.48
C ASP A 149 -9.62 -8.96 -1.34
N GLU A 150 -8.40 -8.53 -0.98
CA GLU A 150 -8.14 -7.66 0.18
C GLU A 150 -8.97 -6.37 0.17
N PHE A 151 -9.22 -5.78 -1.00
CA PHE A 151 -10.09 -4.61 -1.12
C PHE A 151 -11.51 -4.92 -0.63
N VAL A 152 -12.09 -6.06 -1.03
CA VAL A 152 -13.42 -6.49 -0.61
C VAL A 152 -13.44 -6.78 0.90
N LEU A 153 -12.39 -7.43 1.41
CA LEU A 153 -12.26 -7.67 2.85
C LEU A 153 -12.20 -6.35 3.64
N PHE A 154 -11.44 -5.37 3.17
CA PHE A 154 -11.40 -4.04 3.78
C PHE A 154 -12.75 -3.32 3.71
N MET A 155 -13.47 -3.41 2.57
CA MET A 155 -14.83 -2.86 2.46
C MET A 155 -15.80 -3.53 3.45
N ASN A 156 -15.64 -4.81 3.73
CA ASN A 156 -16.42 -5.52 4.75
C ASN A 156 -16.14 -4.97 6.17
N VAL A 157 -14.86 -4.69 6.49
CA VAL A 157 -14.49 -3.99 7.74
C VAL A 157 -15.18 -2.63 7.82
N CYS A 158 -15.06 -1.82 6.76
CA CYS A 158 -15.71 -0.51 6.70
C CYS A 158 -17.23 -0.63 6.86
N SER A 159 -17.88 -1.56 6.16
CA SER A 159 -19.32 -1.80 6.24
C SER A 159 -19.77 -2.18 7.65
N THR A 160 -19.01 -3.04 8.35
CA THR A 160 -19.29 -3.44 9.73
C THR A 160 -19.23 -2.26 10.71
N ILE A 161 -18.23 -1.37 10.51
CA ILE A 161 -18.03 -0.20 11.37
C ILE A 161 -19.00 0.92 11.01
N ILE A 162 -19.14 1.26 9.75
CA ILE A 162 -19.87 2.45 9.27
C ILE A 162 -21.38 2.23 9.36
N ARG A 163 -21.84 1.09 8.90
CA ARG A 163 -23.28 0.79 8.75
C ARG A 163 -24.04 2.01 8.21
N HIS A 164 -24.88 2.38 7.84
CA HIS A 164 -25.61 3.52 7.26
C HIS A 164 -25.19 4.95 7.73
N ARG A 165 -24.05 5.13 8.40
CA ARG A 165 -23.57 6.44 8.85
C ARG A 165 -22.79 7.16 7.76
N THR A 166 -22.88 8.49 7.72
CA THR A 166 -22.20 9.34 6.75
C THR A 166 -21.06 10.19 7.36
N ASN A 167 -20.96 10.20 8.69
CA ASN A 167 -19.99 11.02 9.44
C ASN A 167 -18.67 10.32 9.72
N VAL A 168 -18.33 9.23 9.02
CA VAL A 168 -17.10 8.48 9.23
C VAL A 168 -16.05 8.91 8.21
N LYS A 169 -14.87 9.28 8.68
CA LYS A 169 -13.69 9.57 7.84
C LYS A 169 -12.74 8.37 7.86
N ILE A 170 -12.28 7.98 6.67
CA ILE A 170 -11.38 6.86 6.47
C ILE A 170 -10.03 7.42 6.01
N PHE A 171 -8.97 7.08 6.74
CA PHE A 171 -7.59 7.39 6.38
C PHE A 171 -6.88 6.10 5.98
N MET A 172 -6.29 6.08 4.80
CA MET A 172 -5.47 4.98 4.30
C MET A 172 -4.03 5.47 4.19
N LEU A 173 -3.13 4.93 5.01
CA LEU A 173 -1.76 5.41 5.14
C LEU A 173 -0.78 4.42 4.53
N GLY A 174 0.12 4.90 3.67
CA GLY A 174 1.12 4.08 3.02
C GLY A 174 2.46 4.78 2.86
N ASN A 175 3.51 3.96 2.75
CA ASN A 175 4.81 4.42 2.27
C ASN A 175 4.91 4.16 0.76
N THR A 176 5.76 4.90 0.05
CA THR A 176 5.97 4.75 -1.40
C THR A 176 6.74 3.47 -1.75
N VAL A 177 6.22 2.33 -1.34
CA VAL A 177 6.87 1.01 -1.50
C VAL A 177 6.47 0.28 -2.78
N ASN A 178 5.24 0.48 -3.26
CA ASN A 178 4.75 -0.14 -4.49
C ASN A 178 3.57 0.66 -5.06
N ARG A 179 3.67 1.10 -6.33
CA ARG A 179 2.60 1.82 -7.03
C ARG A 179 1.56 0.90 -7.69
N TYR A 180 1.82 -0.41 -7.75
CA TYR A 180 0.89 -1.42 -8.26
C TYR A 180 0.09 -1.99 -7.09
N CYS A 181 -0.93 -1.26 -6.69
CA CYS A 181 -1.74 -1.55 -5.52
C CYS A 181 -3.19 -1.85 -5.94
N PRO A 182 -3.79 -2.96 -5.48
CA PRO A 182 -5.18 -3.28 -5.82
C PRO A 182 -6.15 -2.18 -5.41
N TYR A 183 -5.91 -1.48 -4.30
CA TYR A 183 -6.76 -0.36 -3.86
C TYR A 183 -6.82 0.78 -4.89
N PHE A 184 -5.69 1.13 -5.51
CA PHE A 184 -5.68 2.17 -6.54
C PHE A 184 -6.52 1.77 -7.75
N LYS A 185 -6.44 0.51 -8.16
CA LYS A 185 -7.22 -0.03 -9.28
C LYS A 185 -8.71 -0.07 -8.94
N GLU A 186 -9.07 -0.71 -7.82
CA GLU A 186 -10.46 -0.91 -7.39
C GLU A 186 -11.18 0.41 -7.06
N MET A 187 -10.46 1.40 -6.56
CA MET A 187 -10.98 2.74 -6.31
C MET A 187 -10.89 3.66 -7.54
N GLY A 188 -10.38 3.19 -8.68
CA GLY A 188 -10.24 4.01 -9.90
C GLY A 188 -9.30 5.21 -9.77
N LEU A 189 -8.27 5.11 -8.91
CA LEU A 189 -7.29 6.19 -8.67
C LEU A 189 -6.20 6.17 -9.75
N THR A 190 -6.57 6.50 -10.98
CA THR A 190 -5.74 6.31 -12.18
C THR A 190 -4.51 7.20 -12.22
N HIS A 191 -4.58 8.41 -11.64
CA HIS A 191 -3.51 9.42 -11.73
C HIS A 191 -2.41 9.24 -10.67
N VAL A 192 -2.54 8.29 -9.73
CA VAL A 192 -1.56 8.08 -8.63
C VAL A 192 -0.13 7.86 -9.15
N LYS A 193 0.03 7.18 -10.30
CA LYS A 193 1.34 6.90 -10.89
C LYS A 193 2.08 8.17 -11.36
N GLU A 194 1.34 9.23 -11.65
CA GLU A 194 1.83 10.50 -12.21
C GLU A 194 1.92 11.62 -11.16
N MET A 195 1.34 11.39 -9.97
CA MET A 195 1.34 12.37 -8.89
C MET A 195 2.77 12.77 -8.46
N GLN A 196 2.94 14.03 -8.19
CA GLN A 196 4.19 14.59 -7.67
C GLN A 196 4.09 14.82 -6.15
N PRO A 197 5.22 14.71 -5.41
CA PRO A 197 5.24 15.04 -3.98
C PRO A 197 4.66 16.42 -3.70
N GLY A 198 3.75 16.49 -2.72
CA GLY A 198 3.05 17.71 -2.32
C GLY A 198 1.73 17.96 -3.04
N SER A 199 1.33 17.10 -3.99
CA SER A 199 0.04 17.22 -4.67
C SER A 199 -1.09 16.52 -3.90
N ILE A 200 -2.32 17.00 -4.12
CA ILE A 200 -3.56 16.38 -3.61
C ILE A 200 -4.56 16.34 -4.75
N ASP A 201 -4.98 15.14 -5.13
CA ASP A 201 -6.04 14.88 -6.08
C ASP A 201 -7.36 14.58 -5.36
N VAL A 202 -8.49 14.93 -5.99
CA VAL A 202 -9.82 14.62 -5.47
C VAL A 202 -10.64 13.92 -6.55
N TYR A 203 -11.06 12.69 -6.25
CA TYR A 203 -11.90 11.87 -7.11
C TYR A 203 -13.36 11.95 -6.64
N ARG A 204 -14.29 11.98 -7.60
CA ARG A 204 -15.74 11.93 -7.38
C ARG A 204 -16.34 10.82 -8.21
N TYR A 205 -17.33 10.13 -7.71
CA TYR A 205 -17.88 8.92 -8.31
C TYR A 205 -19.33 9.11 -8.74
N GLY A 206 -19.52 9.42 -10.02
CA GLY A 206 -20.83 9.65 -10.63
C GLY A 206 -21.61 10.75 -9.89
N ASP A 207 -22.89 10.51 -9.67
CA ASP A 207 -23.79 11.41 -8.94
C ASP A 207 -23.73 11.22 -7.41
N SER A 208 -22.84 10.35 -6.90
CA SER A 208 -22.70 10.14 -5.47
C SER A 208 -21.95 11.30 -4.81
N GLU A 209 -22.23 11.55 -3.54
CA GLU A 209 -21.47 12.51 -2.73
C GLU A 209 -20.12 11.99 -2.29
N LEU A 210 -19.77 10.74 -2.64
CA LEU A 210 -18.51 10.10 -2.28
C LEU A 210 -17.33 10.83 -2.90
N LYS A 211 -16.42 11.25 -2.04
CA LYS A 211 -15.13 11.84 -2.42
C LYS A 211 -13.98 11.02 -1.86
N VAL A 212 -12.96 10.86 -2.67
CA VAL A 212 -11.65 10.32 -2.26
C VAL A 212 -10.60 11.38 -2.51
N ALA A 213 -9.96 11.85 -1.44
CA ALA A 213 -8.79 12.71 -1.52
C ALA A 213 -7.53 11.85 -1.46
N VAL A 214 -6.59 12.07 -2.37
CA VAL A 214 -5.33 11.35 -2.45
C VAL A 214 -4.18 12.34 -2.32
N GLU A 215 -3.35 12.20 -1.32
CA GLU A 215 -2.20 13.08 -1.06
C GLU A 215 -0.89 12.31 -1.21
N TYR A 216 -0.02 12.80 -2.08
CA TYR A 216 1.38 12.44 -2.11
C TYR A 216 2.14 13.44 -1.24
N THR A 217 2.55 13.03 -0.05
CA THR A 217 3.16 13.93 0.92
C THR A 217 4.51 14.46 0.45
N LEU A 218 4.85 15.69 0.85
CA LEU A 218 6.20 16.20 0.65
C LEU A 218 7.22 15.38 1.47
N PRO A 219 8.42 15.12 0.90
CA PRO A 219 9.52 14.57 1.66
C PRO A 219 9.92 15.50 2.81
N ASN A 220 10.40 14.93 3.90
CA ASN A 220 10.88 15.71 5.02
C ASN A 220 12.20 16.42 4.64
N LYS A 221 12.19 17.74 4.52
CA LYS A 221 13.36 18.54 4.08
C LYS A 221 14.52 18.54 5.10
N ASP A 222 14.25 18.13 6.34
CA ASP A 222 15.24 18.13 7.42
C ASP A 222 15.97 16.77 7.54
N GLY A 223 16.05 15.99 6.45
CA GLY A 223 16.63 14.64 6.35
C GLY A 223 18.10 14.46 6.76
N LYS A 224 18.76 15.46 7.33
CA LYS A 224 20.15 15.35 7.79
C LYS A 224 20.38 14.32 8.90
N GLU A 225 19.36 14.00 9.71
CA GLU A 225 19.49 12.95 10.73
C GLU A 225 19.35 11.54 10.13
N SER A 226 18.52 11.36 9.08
CA SER A 226 18.42 10.08 8.38
C SER A 226 19.66 9.79 7.53
N ASP A 227 20.27 10.82 6.94
CA ASP A 227 21.49 10.68 6.14
C ASP A 227 22.68 10.14 6.95
N PHE A 228 22.75 10.45 8.24
CA PHE A 228 23.82 9.97 9.09
C PHE A 228 23.82 8.41 9.25
N TYR A 229 22.62 7.84 9.44
CA TYR A 229 22.48 6.38 9.61
C TYR A 229 22.33 5.63 8.27
N PHE A 230 21.98 6.33 7.19
CA PHE A 230 21.71 5.76 5.87
C PHE A 230 22.67 6.29 4.79
N ALA A 231 23.82 6.84 5.19
CA ALA A 231 24.85 7.38 4.29
C ALA A 231 25.61 6.31 3.48
N PHE A 232 25.02 5.15 3.27
CA PHE A 232 25.57 4.14 2.39
C PHE A 232 25.28 4.51 0.93
N ASP A 233 26.27 4.34 0.05
CA ASP A 233 26.10 4.52 -1.39
C ASP A 233 25.24 3.38 -1.97
N ASN A 234 23.94 3.46 -1.76
CA ASN A 234 22.99 2.47 -2.20
C ASN A 234 21.72 3.17 -2.76
N PRO A 235 21.44 3.00 -4.08
CA PRO A 235 20.29 3.62 -4.72
C PRO A 235 18.94 3.31 -4.05
N LYS A 236 18.78 2.11 -3.47
CA LYS A 236 17.54 1.75 -2.74
C LYS A 236 17.35 2.59 -1.48
N LEU A 237 18.44 2.89 -0.75
CA LEU A 237 18.34 3.74 0.44
C LEU A 237 17.95 5.17 0.07
N SER A 238 18.52 5.70 -1.02
CA SER A 238 18.14 7.02 -1.52
C SER A 238 16.65 7.13 -1.91
N MET A 239 16.06 6.06 -2.43
CA MET A 239 14.62 6.01 -2.70
C MET A 239 13.80 6.00 -1.40
N ILE A 240 14.20 5.21 -0.41
CA ILE A 240 13.52 5.11 0.89
C ILE A 240 13.53 6.45 1.63
N THR A 241 14.65 7.15 1.62
CA THR A 241 14.84 8.44 2.30
C THR A 241 14.33 9.64 1.49
N GLY A 242 14.24 9.50 0.17
CA GLY A 242 13.79 10.58 -0.72
C GLY A 242 12.28 10.60 -1.01
N GLY A 243 11.50 9.67 -0.45
CA GLY A 243 10.05 9.59 -0.65
C GLY A 243 9.63 9.15 -2.05
N ALA A 244 10.57 8.76 -2.92
CA ALA A 244 10.28 8.19 -4.23
C ALA A 244 9.73 6.76 -4.11
N TRP A 245 9.04 6.28 -5.17
CA TRP A 245 8.61 4.90 -5.22
C TRP A 245 9.81 3.96 -5.21
N GLU A 246 9.78 2.95 -4.33
CA GLU A 246 10.83 1.94 -4.26
C GLU A 246 10.78 1.05 -5.50
N ILE A 247 11.92 0.91 -6.19
CA ILE A 247 12.08 0.04 -7.36
C ILE A 247 13.30 -0.85 -7.11
N ASP A 248 13.18 -2.15 -7.40
CA ASP A 248 14.31 -3.06 -7.35
C ASP A 248 15.25 -2.88 -8.54
N ILE A 249 16.49 -3.32 -8.40
CA ILE A 249 17.44 -3.40 -9.50
C ILE A 249 17.25 -4.76 -10.16
N TYR A 250 16.93 -4.73 -11.45
CA TYR A 250 16.67 -5.93 -12.25
C TYR A 250 17.81 -6.20 -13.24
N PRO A 251 18.03 -7.46 -13.66
CA PRO A 251 19.08 -7.78 -14.62
C PRO A 251 18.83 -7.11 -15.97
N HIS A 252 19.81 -6.36 -16.45
CA HIS A 252 19.82 -5.79 -17.81
C HIS A 252 20.44 -6.77 -18.80
N CYS A 253 20.05 -6.69 -20.09
CA CYS A 253 20.57 -7.57 -21.10
C CYS A 253 22.08 -7.35 -21.28
N PRO A 254 22.93 -8.38 -21.09
CA PRO A 254 24.37 -8.25 -21.12
C PRO A 254 24.95 -8.19 -22.55
N VAL A 255 24.14 -8.51 -23.57
CA VAL A 255 24.55 -8.60 -24.97
C VAL A 255 23.65 -7.77 -25.88
N LYS A 256 24.20 -7.37 -27.03
CA LYS A 256 23.42 -6.80 -28.13
C LYS A 256 23.07 -7.91 -29.11
N TYR A 257 21.83 -8.03 -29.48
CA TYR A 257 21.35 -9.01 -30.44
C TYR A 257 20.61 -8.32 -31.60
N THR A 258 20.40 -9.05 -32.67
CA THR A 258 19.70 -8.59 -33.88
C THR A 258 18.29 -9.17 -33.96
N PRO A 259 17.37 -8.59 -34.74
CA PRO A 259 16.05 -9.15 -34.95
C PRO A 259 16.03 -10.60 -35.48
N ALA A 260 17.10 -11.01 -36.21
CA ALA A 260 17.22 -12.37 -36.73
C ALA A 260 17.46 -13.44 -35.64
N GLU A 261 17.92 -13.02 -34.48
CA GLU A 261 18.16 -13.90 -33.32
C GLU A 261 16.91 -14.05 -32.44
N VAL A 262 15.83 -13.28 -32.69
CA VAL A 262 14.56 -13.40 -31.99
C VAL A 262 13.80 -14.61 -32.54
N VAL A 263 13.69 -15.66 -31.75
CA VAL A 263 13.05 -16.91 -32.15
C VAL A 263 11.55 -16.96 -31.85
N TYR A 264 11.10 -16.16 -30.89
CA TYR A 264 9.68 -16.03 -30.56
C TYR A 264 9.39 -14.74 -29.80
N THR A 265 8.20 -14.16 -30.02
CA THR A 265 7.72 -12.97 -29.31
C THR A 265 6.37 -13.27 -28.67
N TYR A 266 6.21 -12.85 -27.42
CA TYR A 266 4.94 -12.85 -26.70
C TYR A 266 4.78 -11.56 -25.90
N PHE A 267 3.63 -11.34 -25.28
CA PHE A 267 3.32 -10.08 -24.63
C PHE A 267 2.80 -10.30 -23.23
N ILE A 268 3.06 -9.31 -22.35
CA ILE A 268 2.48 -9.20 -21.01
C ILE A 268 1.75 -7.86 -20.93
N GLU A 269 0.46 -7.89 -20.64
CA GLU A 269 -0.37 -6.74 -20.39
C GLU A 269 -0.74 -6.70 -18.90
N PHE A 270 -0.33 -5.65 -18.20
CA PHE A 270 -0.57 -5.53 -16.78
C PHE A 270 -0.76 -4.08 -16.36
N SER A 271 -1.90 -3.77 -15.73
CA SER A 271 -2.19 -2.44 -15.17
C SER A 271 -2.05 -1.28 -16.16
N GLY A 272 -2.44 -1.52 -17.43
CA GLY A 272 -2.36 -0.54 -18.52
C GLY A 272 -1.02 -0.46 -19.23
N ASP A 273 0.00 -1.20 -18.77
CA ASP A 273 1.28 -1.32 -19.45
C ASP A 273 1.27 -2.56 -20.37
N LEU A 274 1.77 -2.41 -21.60
CA LEU A 274 1.99 -3.51 -22.54
C LEU A 274 3.48 -3.73 -22.70
N LEU A 275 3.95 -4.95 -22.43
CA LEU A 275 5.34 -5.37 -22.55
C LEU A 275 5.51 -6.34 -23.70
N GLN A 276 6.58 -6.19 -24.47
CA GLN A 276 7.03 -7.15 -25.48
C GLN A 276 8.13 -8.01 -24.86
N CYS A 277 7.98 -9.31 -24.98
CA CYS A 277 8.89 -10.32 -24.47
C CYS A 277 9.49 -11.08 -25.65
N GLU A 278 10.78 -10.97 -25.87
CA GLU A 278 11.51 -11.59 -26.99
C GLU A 278 12.35 -12.75 -26.48
N ILE A 279 12.07 -13.97 -26.93
CA ILE A 279 12.96 -15.10 -26.72
C ILE A 279 14.06 -15.01 -27.74
N VAL A 280 15.29 -14.84 -27.30
CA VAL A 280 16.47 -14.63 -28.12
C VAL A 280 17.36 -15.88 -28.06
N CYS A 281 17.92 -16.26 -29.20
CA CYS A 281 18.99 -17.25 -29.31
C CYS A 281 20.26 -16.54 -29.77
N HIS A 282 21.20 -16.31 -28.86
CA HIS A 282 22.48 -15.65 -29.13
C HIS A 282 23.62 -16.59 -28.76
N ASP A 283 24.48 -16.93 -29.71
CA ASP A 283 25.59 -17.91 -29.53
C ASP A 283 25.13 -19.22 -28.85
N ASP A 284 24.02 -19.83 -29.34
CA ASP A 284 23.39 -21.05 -28.81
C ASP A 284 22.83 -20.92 -27.37
N LEU A 285 22.85 -19.72 -26.79
CA LEU A 285 22.26 -19.42 -25.49
C LEU A 285 20.86 -18.81 -25.66
N TYR A 286 19.90 -19.35 -24.92
CA TYR A 286 18.52 -18.86 -24.94
C TYR A 286 18.23 -18.03 -23.68
N PHE A 287 17.65 -16.85 -23.89
CA PHE A 287 17.14 -15.97 -22.84
C PHE A 287 15.90 -15.21 -23.30
N THR A 288 15.22 -14.53 -22.39
CA THR A 288 14.11 -13.62 -22.72
C THR A 288 14.49 -12.20 -22.37
N PHE A 289 14.33 -11.28 -23.32
CA PHE A 289 14.44 -9.84 -23.10
C PHE A 289 13.06 -9.22 -23.09
N ILE A 290 12.77 -8.39 -22.08
CA ILE A 290 11.48 -7.75 -21.87
C ILE A 290 11.64 -6.23 -21.89
N HIS A 291 10.80 -5.59 -22.70
CA HIS A 291 10.77 -4.12 -22.82
C HIS A 291 9.35 -3.60 -23.05
N ARG A 292 9.14 -2.28 -22.92
CA ARG A 292 7.83 -1.69 -23.18
C ARG A 292 7.48 -1.78 -24.66
N LYS A 293 6.22 -2.11 -24.95
CA LYS A 293 5.64 -2.07 -26.30
C LYS A 293 4.93 -0.73 -26.45
N THR A 294 5.52 0.16 -27.27
CA THR A 294 5.02 1.53 -27.48
C THR A 294 4.18 1.69 -28.76
N THR A 295 4.10 0.63 -29.58
CA THR A 295 3.32 0.60 -30.81
C THR A 295 2.22 -0.45 -30.70
N GLU A 296 1.17 -0.35 -31.52
CA GLU A 296 0.12 -1.34 -31.56
C GLU A 296 0.65 -2.75 -31.90
N LEU A 297 -0.07 -3.77 -31.45
CA LEU A 297 0.22 -5.16 -31.79
C LEU A 297 -0.03 -5.39 -33.30
N LYS A 298 0.91 -6.05 -33.96
CA LYS A 298 0.79 -6.33 -35.40
C LYS A 298 -0.22 -7.45 -35.66
N HIS A 299 -0.30 -8.44 -34.77
CA HIS A 299 -1.10 -9.65 -34.94
C HIS A 299 -1.89 -9.98 -33.66
N PRO A 300 -2.78 -9.07 -33.19
CA PRO A 300 -3.47 -9.23 -31.91
C PRO A 300 -4.38 -10.47 -31.84
N GLU A 301 -4.68 -11.10 -33.00
CA GLU A 301 -5.50 -12.32 -33.07
C GLU A 301 -4.69 -13.60 -32.85
N THR A 302 -3.37 -13.56 -33.01
CA THR A 302 -2.50 -14.76 -32.98
C THR A 302 -1.37 -14.65 -31.99
N ASP A 303 -0.95 -13.42 -31.63
CA ASP A 303 0.11 -13.20 -30.67
C ASP A 303 -0.29 -13.73 -29.29
N LEU A 304 0.59 -14.48 -28.63
CA LEU A 304 0.36 -14.92 -27.25
C LEU A 304 0.44 -13.74 -26.29
N ILE A 305 -0.65 -13.47 -25.60
CA ILE A 305 -0.77 -12.32 -24.68
C ILE A 305 -1.15 -12.83 -23.29
N TYR A 306 -0.31 -12.51 -22.31
CA TYR A 306 -0.62 -12.72 -20.90
C TYR A 306 -1.22 -11.44 -20.33
N SER A 307 -2.50 -11.50 -19.90
CA SER A 307 -3.20 -10.33 -19.35
C SER A 307 -4.00 -10.69 -18.11
N THR A 308 -3.99 -9.82 -17.10
CA THR A 308 -4.85 -9.98 -15.92
C THR A 308 -6.32 -9.71 -16.23
N GLU A 309 -6.59 -8.96 -17.30
CA GLU A 309 -7.96 -8.71 -17.77
C GLU A 309 -8.54 -9.92 -18.50
N PHE A 310 -9.84 -10.13 -18.35
CA PHE A 310 -10.52 -11.20 -19.06
C PHE A 310 -10.63 -10.87 -20.55
N ASN A 311 -10.18 -11.82 -21.40
CA ASN A 311 -10.38 -11.74 -22.83
C ASN A 311 -10.76 -13.15 -23.33
N PRO A 312 -11.89 -13.32 -24.09
CA PRO A 312 -12.36 -14.62 -24.57
C PRO A 312 -11.53 -15.21 -25.71
N ARG A 313 -10.60 -14.46 -26.31
CA ARG A 313 -9.79 -14.93 -27.43
C ARG A 313 -8.84 -16.06 -27.01
N PRO A 314 -8.63 -17.09 -27.84
CA PRO A 314 -7.85 -18.26 -27.46
C PRO A 314 -6.34 -18.00 -27.29
N ASN A 315 -5.82 -16.89 -27.79
CA ASN A 315 -4.42 -16.48 -27.65
C ASN A 315 -4.15 -15.65 -26.37
N TYR A 316 -5.20 -15.29 -25.62
CA TYR A 316 -5.05 -14.65 -24.32
C TYR A 316 -4.95 -15.68 -23.19
N ARG A 317 -4.04 -15.43 -22.25
CA ARG A 317 -3.79 -16.23 -21.05
C ARG A 317 -3.77 -15.30 -19.83
N ARG A 318 -4.41 -15.70 -18.76
CA ARG A 318 -4.40 -14.88 -17.53
C ARG A 318 -3.13 -15.07 -16.71
N ASN A 319 -2.63 -16.29 -16.62
CA ASN A 319 -1.58 -16.63 -15.67
C ASN A 319 -0.43 -17.36 -16.37
N ILE A 320 0.72 -16.68 -16.47
CA ILE A 320 1.94 -17.23 -17.09
C ILE A 320 2.46 -18.47 -16.35
N THR A 321 2.15 -18.62 -15.05
CA THR A 321 2.65 -19.75 -14.25
C THR A 321 1.87 -21.05 -14.49
N ARG A 322 0.80 -21.01 -15.30
CA ARG A 322 -0.05 -22.17 -15.66
C ARG A 322 0.05 -22.48 -17.15
N PRO A 323 1.19 -23.02 -17.63
CA PRO A 323 1.42 -23.24 -19.06
C PRO A 323 0.51 -24.33 -19.61
N MET A 324 -0.06 -24.09 -20.79
CA MET A 324 -0.94 -25.01 -21.49
C MET A 324 -0.27 -25.67 -22.70
N SER A 325 0.89 -25.22 -23.15
CA SER A 325 1.64 -25.74 -24.30
C SER A 325 3.12 -25.94 -23.96
N THR A 326 3.82 -26.65 -24.84
CA THR A 326 5.28 -26.86 -24.72
C THR A 326 6.04 -25.54 -24.79
N LEU A 327 5.59 -24.62 -25.63
CA LEU A 327 6.17 -23.27 -25.73
C LEU A 327 6.00 -22.49 -24.42
N GLU A 328 4.79 -22.49 -23.86
CA GLU A 328 4.51 -21.82 -22.59
C GLU A 328 5.33 -22.42 -21.43
N LYS A 329 5.57 -23.74 -21.43
CA LYS A 329 6.47 -24.39 -20.46
C LYS A 329 7.90 -23.85 -20.57
N LYS A 330 8.41 -23.62 -21.80
CA LYS A 330 9.73 -23.03 -22.02
C LYS A 330 9.78 -21.57 -21.54
N ILE A 331 8.72 -20.79 -21.76
CA ILE A 331 8.60 -19.43 -21.24
C ILE A 331 8.73 -19.42 -19.70
N VAL A 332 7.95 -20.26 -19.03
CA VAL A 332 8.00 -20.39 -17.55
C VAL A 332 9.38 -20.83 -17.07
N GLU A 333 10.03 -21.72 -17.85
CA GLU A 333 11.39 -22.19 -17.52
C GLU A 333 12.43 -21.07 -17.53
N HIS A 334 12.32 -20.09 -18.44
CA HIS A 334 13.21 -18.92 -18.46
C HIS A 334 13.09 -18.12 -17.16
N PHE A 335 11.89 -17.90 -16.65
CA PHE A 335 11.67 -17.24 -15.35
C PHE A 335 12.26 -18.05 -14.20
N LYS A 336 12.12 -19.39 -14.21
CA LYS A 336 12.65 -20.27 -13.13
C LYS A 336 14.16 -20.41 -13.13
N LYS A 337 14.82 -20.16 -14.26
CA LYS A 337 16.26 -20.33 -14.44
C LYS A 337 17.01 -19.00 -14.52
N ASP A 338 16.37 -17.90 -14.09
CA ASP A 338 16.98 -16.55 -14.10
C ASP A 338 17.49 -16.13 -15.49
N LYS A 339 16.78 -16.52 -16.56
CA LYS A 339 17.09 -16.20 -17.95
C LYS A 339 16.26 -15.03 -18.48
N ILE A 340 15.88 -14.10 -17.61
CA ILE A 340 15.07 -12.93 -17.95
C ILE A 340 15.91 -11.67 -17.77
N PHE A 341 15.93 -10.83 -18.79
CA PHE A 341 16.57 -9.52 -18.78
C PHE A 341 15.57 -8.44 -19.14
N TYR A 342 15.76 -7.25 -18.62
CA TYR A 342 14.81 -6.15 -18.74
C TYR A 342 15.49 -4.94 -19.38
N SER A 343 14.72 -4.12 -20.13
CA SER A 343 15.19 -2.86 -20.69
C SER A 343 15.57 -1.85 -19.60
N ASP A 344 14.84 -1.87 -18.52
CA ASP A 344 14.98 -0.97 -17.38
C ASP A 344 14.33 -1.55 -16.13
N ASN A 345 14.59 -0.91 -14.99
CA ASN A 345 14.06 -1.36 -13.70
C ASN A 345 12.53 -1.23 -13.57
N GLU A 346 11.91 -0.28 -14.29
CA GLU A 346 10.44 -0.14 -14.27
C GLU A 346 9.75 -1.32 -14.94
N VAL A 347 10.29 -1.78 -16.05
CA VAL A 347 9.79 -2.99 -16.74
C VAL A 347 9.93 -4.21 -15.84
N GLY A 348 11.05 -4.36 -15.16
CA GLY A 348 11.23 -5.42 -14.17
C GLY A 348 10.19 -5.35 -13.04
N GLU A 349 9.91 -4.16 -12.52
CA GLU A 349 8.90 -3.97 -11.48
C GLU A 349 7.47 -4.30 -11.96
N ILE A 350 7.12 -3.98 -13.21
CA ILE A 350 5.83 -4.36 -13.81
C ILE A 350 5.70 -5.87 -13.84
N VAL A 351 6.71 -6.57 -14.37
CA VAL A 351 6.72 -8.04 -14.47
C VAL A 351 6.64 -8.69 -13.08
N ARG A 352 7.41 -8.20 -12.10
CA ARG A 352 7.34 -8.68 -10.73
C ARG A 352 5.92 -8.59 -10.16
N ASN A 353 5.26 -7.44 -10.33
CA ASN A 353 3.90 -7.25 -9.82
C ASN A 353 2.88 -8.14 -10.57
N TYR A 354 3.05 -8.35 -11.88
CA TYR A 354 2.27 -9.33 -12.63
C TYR A 354 2.46 -10.75 -12.06
N LEU A 355 3.69 -11.17 -11.76
CA LEU A 355 3.98 -12.49 -11.19
C LEU A 355 3.40 -12.66 -9.77
N ILE A 356 3.45 -11.61 -8.93
CA ILE A 356 2.78 -11.60 -7.63
C ILE A 356 1.26 -11.80 -7.81
N TRP A 357 0.66 -11.08 -8.76
CA TRP A 357 -0.75 -11.27 -9.10
C TRP A 357 -1.05 -12.71 -9.54
N CYS A 358 -0.15 -13.35 -10.27
CA CYS A 358 -0.28 -14.77 -10.65
C CYS A 358 -0.30 -15.72 -9.44
N GLY A 359 0.02 -15.25 -8.24
CA GLY A 359 0.00 -16.02 -6.99
C GLY A 359 1.18 -16.96 -6.82
N LYS A 360 2.31 -16.66 -7.48
CA LYS A 360 3.56 -17.40 -7.31
C LYS A 360 4.76 -16.46 -7.40
N ASP A 361 5.61 -16.52 -6.41
CA ASP A 361 7.02 -16.24 -6.60
C ASP A 361 7.56 -17.40 -7.47
N LEU A 362 7.91 -17.11 -8.71
CA LEU A 362 8.59 -18.08 -9.58
C LEU A 362 10.04 -18.21 -9.18
#